data_46c773c2146d77dc022d4df4673e70e2
#
_entry.id   46c773c2146d77dc022d4df4673e70e2
#
_cell.length_a   1.000
_cell.length_b   1.000
_cell.length_c   1.000
_cell.angle_alpha   90.00
_cell.angle_beta   90.00
_cell.angle_gamma   90.00
#
_symmetry.space_group_name_H-M   'P 1'
#
loop_
_entity.id
_entity.type
_entity.pdbx_description
1 polymer ?
#
loop_
_entity_poly.entity_id
_entity_poly.type
_entity_poly.pdbx_seq_one_letter_code
_entity_poly.pdbx_strand_id
1 'polypeptide(L)'
;MLVNATNMLLKARDGHYGVGQFNINNLEWTRSILLQAQAMQSPVILGVSEGAGKYMTGFKTVAAMVRAMDESLGITVPVALHLDHGTYEGAKACIEAGFTSIMFDGSHYPIEENIAKTRELVELAHDKGCLLYTSPSPRD
;
A
#
# COMPACT_ATOMS: atom_id res chain seq x y z
N MET A 1 -2.07 -12.29 -5.78
CA MET A 1 -0.89 -11.85 -6.55
C MET A 1 -0.61 -10.38 -6.28
N LEU A 2 0.54 -10.09 -5.66
CA LEU A 2 0.94 -8.70 -5.34
C LEU A 2 1.23 -7.91 -6.61
N VAL A 3 0.55 -6.77 -6.76
CA VAL A 3 0.64 -5.90 -7.94
C VAL A 3 0.72 -4.43 -7.54
N ASN A 4 1.27 -3.61 -8.43
CA ASN A 4 1.08 -2.17 -8.39
C ASN A 4 -0.42 -1.84 -8.53
N ALA A 5 -0.93 -0.93 -7.70
CA ALA A 5 -2.36 -0.63 -7.66
C ALA A 5 -2.92 0.08 -8.91
N THR A 6 -2.06 0.61 -9.78
CA THR A 6 -2.48 1.46 -10.92
C THR A 6 -3.53 0.77 -11.78
N ASN A 7 -3.23 -0.43 -12.29
CA ASN A 7 -4.14 -1.10 -13.23
C ASN A 7 -5.48 -1.49 -12.61
N MET A 8 -5.48 -1.94 -11.34
CA MET A 8 -6.74 -2.29 -10.68
C MET A 8 -7.61 -1.06 -10.42
N LEU A 9 -6.99 0.09 -10.11
CA LEU A 9 -7.71 1.34 -9.90
C LEU A 9 -8.21 1.95 -11.21
N LEU A 10 -7.46 1.87 -12.30
CA LEU A 10 -7.93 2.28 -13.62
C LEU A 10 -9.16 1.45 -14.06
N LYS A 11 -9.10 0.13 -13.89
CA LYS A 11 -10.26 -0.74 -14.16
C LYS A 11 -11.46 -0.42 -13.29
N ALA A 12 -11.24 -0.11 -12.01
CA ALA A 12 -12.32 0.27 -11.09
C ALA A 12 -12.97 1.59 -11.52
N ARG A 13 -12.16 2.58 -11.89
CA ARG A 13 -12.66 3.86 -12.42
C ARG A 13 -13.50 3.65 -13.68
N ASP A 14 -12.99 2.92 -14.65
CA ASP A 14 -13.65 2.69 -15.94
C ASP A 14 -14.90 1.80 -15.78
N GLY A 15 -14.89 0.88 -14.82
CA GLY A 15 -16.02 0.02 -14.46
C GLY A 15 -17.00 0.61 -13.44
N HIS A 16 -16.74 1.82 -12.95
CA HIS A 16 -17.57 2.53 -11.95
C HIS A 16 -17.80 1.73 -10.66
N TYR A 17 -16.74 1.10 -10.12
CA TYR A 17 -16.79 0.42 -8.83
C TYR A 17 -15.63 0.84 -7.92
N GLY A 18 -15.78 0.63 -6.61
CA GLY A 18 -14.71 0.88 -5.64
C GLY A 18 -13.84 -0.33 -5.40
N VAL A 19 -12.57 -0.12 -5.09
CA VAL A 19 -11.67 -1.14 -4.55
C VAL A 19 -11.54 -0.93 -3.05
N GLY A 20 -11.84 -1.96 -2.26
CA GLY A 20 -11.74 -1.87 -0.80
C GLY A 20 -10.29 -1.84 -0.33
N GLN A 21 -10.00 -0.92 0.58
CA GLN A 21 -8.76 -0.93 1.37
C GLN A 21 -9.09 -1.37 2.79
N PHE A 22 -8.41 -2.40 3.28
CA PHE A 22 -8.59 -2.94 4.62
C PHE A 22 -7.28 -2.91 5.38
N ASN A 23 -7.32 -2.39 6.61
CA ASN A 23 -6.15 -2.36 7.47
C ASN A 23 -5.77 -3.76 7.93
N ILE A 24 -4.48 -4.06 7.90
CA ILE A 24 -3.92 -5.30 8.45
C ILE A 24 -3.01 -4.99 9.63
N ASN A 25 -3.16 -5.77 10.71
CA ASN A 25 -2.37 -5.62 11.94
C ASN A 25 -1.71 -6.92 12.38
N ASN A 26 -2.10 -8.04 11.79
CA ASN A 26 -1.61 -9.38 12.13
C ASN A 26 -1.86 -10.37 11.00
N LEU A 27 -1.40 -11.60 11.22
CA LEU A 27 -1.56 -12.71 10.27
C LEU A 27 -3.03 -13.09 10.05
N GLU A 28 -3.81 -13.14 11.10
CA GLU A 28 -5.20 -13.61 11.09
C GLU A 28 -6.10 -12.68 10.26
N TRP A 29 -5.94 -11.38 10.43
CA TRP A 29 -6.68 -10.39 9.64
C TRP A 29 -6.28 -10.45 8.17
N THR A 30 -4.98 -10.50 7.91
CA THR A 30 -4.45 -10.59 6.54
C THR A 30 -4.99 -11.83 5.84
N ARG A 31 -4.94 -12.98 6.50
CA ARG A 31 -5.47 -14.24 5.97
C ARG A 31 -6.96 -14.15 5.64
N SER A 32 -7.75 -13.62 6.55
CA SER A 32 -9.20 -13.50 6.37
C SER A 32 -9.56 -12.61 5.18
N ILE A 33 -8.88 -11.46 5.04
CA ILE A 33 -9.09 -10.53 3.94
C ILE A 33 -8.71 -11.16 2.60
N LEU A 34 -7.54 -11.83 2.53
CA LEU A 34 -7.07 -12.47 1.29
C LEU A 34 -8.01 -13.60 0.83
N LEU A 35 -8.44 -14.46 1.76
CA LEU A 35 -9.38 -15.55 1.45
C LEU A 35 -10.73 -15.02 0.97
N GLN A 36 -11.25 -13.97 1.60
CA GLN A 36 -12.51 -13.37 1.18
C GLN A 36 -12.39 -12.67 -0.18
N ALA A 37 -11.32 -11.93 -0.42
CA ALA A 37 -11.06 -11.31 -1.72
C ALA A 37 -10.98 -12.37 -2.83
N GLN A 38 -10.29 -13.48 -2.58
CA GLN A 38 -10.19 -14.60 -3.52
C GLN A 38 -11.55 -15.26 -3.77
N ALA A 39 -12.33 -15.51 -2.73
CA ALA A 39 -13.65 -16.11 -2.85
C ALA A 39 -14.61 -15.24 -3.66
N MET A 40 -14.53 -13.93 -3.51
CA MET A 40 -15.35 -12.98 -4.25
C MET A 40 -14.77 -12.55 -5.60
N GLN A 41 -13.63 -13.08 -6.01
CA GLN A 41 -12.90 -12.67 -7.22
C GLN A 41 -12.72 -11.14 -7.31
N SER A 42 -12.49 -10.49 -6.18
CA SER A 42 -12.40 -9.03 -6.05
C SER A 42 -10.97 -8.58 -5.78
N PRO A 43 -10.48 -7.53 -6.45
CA PRO A 43 -9.20 -6.92 -6.09
C PRO A 43 -9.28 -6.30 -4.69
N VAL A 44 -8.14 -6.23 -4.00
CA VAL A 44 -8.06 -5.69 -2.64
C VAL A 44 -6.78 -4.92 -2.38
N ILE A 45 -6.87 -3.91 -1.53
CA ILE A 45 -5.71 -3.17 -1.01
C ILE A 45 -5.56 -3.51 0.48
N LEU A 46 -4.39 -3.99 0.87
CA LEU A 46 -4.01 -4.22 2.26
C LEU A 46 -3.32 -2.97 2.78
N GLY A 47 -3.99 -2.22 3.65
CA GLY A 47 -3.48 -0.99 4.23
C GLY A 47 -2.65 -1.26 5.49
N VAL A 48 -1.49 -0.63 5.57
CA VAL A 48 -0.58 -0.72 6.72
C VAL A 48 -0.23 0.69 7.19
N SER A 49 -0.61 1.04 8.41
CA SER A 49 -0.11 2.25 9.04
C SER A 49 1.31 2.04 9.59
N GLU A 50 2.02 3.12 9.89
CA GLU A 50 3.33 3.00 10.56
C GLU A 50 3.23 2.32 11.92
N GLY A 51 2.14 2.59 12.66
CA GLY A 51 1.85 1.92 13.93
C GLY A 51 1.67 0.41 13.75
N ALA A 52 0.93 -0.01 12.74
CA ALA A 52 0.73 -1.43 12.42
C ALA A 52 2.05 -2.09 11.96
N GLY A 53 2.83 -1.40 11.13
CA GLY A 53 4.16 -1.87 10.72
C GLY A 53 5.08 -2.08 11.91
N LYS A 54 5.12 -1.13 12.83
CA LYS A 54 5.89 -1.25 14.08
C LYS A 54 5.39 -2.40 14.97
N TYR A 55 4.09 -2.54 15.11
CA TYR A 55 3.49 -3.65 15.87
C TYR A 55 3.87 -5.02 15.30
N MET A 56 3.89 -5.15 13.98
CA MET A 56 4.29 -6.36 13.28
C MET A 56 5.82 -6.50 13.13
N THR A 57 6.61 -5.78 13.89
CA THR A 57 8.10 -5.80 13.96
C THR A 57 8.83 -5.16 12.78
N GLY A 58 8.14 -4.52 11.87
CA GLY A 58 8.72 -3.76 10.77
C GLY A 58 8.15 -4.08 9.40
N PHE A 59 8.33 -3.16 8.46
CA PHE A 59 7.76 -3.28 7.11
C PHE A 59 8.29 -4.48 6.31
N LYS A 60 9.54 -4.88 6.53
CA LYS A 60 10.11 -6.10 5.90
C LYS A 60 9.37 -7.35 6.34
N THR A 61 9.02 -7.44 7.63
CA THR A 61 8.22 -8.55 8.18
C THR A 61 6.83 -8.57 7.56
N VAL A 62 6.18 -7.40 7.46
CA VAL A 62 4.87 -7.27 6.83
C VAL A 62 4.91 -7.73 5.37
N ALA A 63 5.85 -7.22 4.59
CA ALA A 63 5.98 -7.58 3.18
C ALA A 63 6.27 -9.08 2.98
N ALA A 64 7.13 -9.67 3.82
CA ALA A 64 7.44 -11.09 3.79
C ALA A 64 6.21 -11.95 4.14
N MET A 65 5.47 -11.57 5.19
CA MET A 65 4.23 -12.24 5.59
C MET A 65 3.19 -12.23 4.47
N VAL A 66 2.92 -11.07 3.90
CA VAL A 66 1.91 -10.93 2.84
C VAL A 66 2.29 -11.72 1.60
N ARG A 67 3.55 -11.68 1.16
CA ARG A 67 4.02 -12.48 0.02
C ARG A 67 3.91 -13.97 0.26
N ALA A 68 4.35 -14.43 1.43
CA ALA A 68 4.25 -15.84 1.76
C ALA A 68 2.80 -16.33 1.81
N MET A 69 1.89 -15.50 2.30
CA MET A 69 0.46 -15.81 2.31
C MET A 69 -0.16 -15.80 0.91
N ASP A 70 0.17 -14.81 0.09
CA ASP A 70 -0.28 -14.71 -1.30
C ASP A 70 0.05 -16.00 -2.07
N GLU A 71 1.27 -16.48 -1.91
CA GLU A 71 1.75 -17.72 -2.53
C GLU A 71 1.06 -18.97 -1.93
N SER A 72 1.10 -19.11 -0.60
CA SER A 72 0.62 -20.31 0.09
C SER A 72 -0.90 -20.50 -0.03
N LEU A 73 -1.65 -19.41 -0.12
CA LEU A 73 -3.11 -19.43 -0.30
C LEU A 73 -3.53 -19.50 -1.77
N GLY A 74 -2.58 -19.43 -2.72
CA GLY A 74 -2.87 -19.45 -4.14
C GLY A 74 -3.73 -18.28 -4.61
N ILE A 75 -3.45 -17.07 -4.11
CA ILE A 75 -4.24 -15.87 -4.43
C ILE A 75 -3.99 -15.47 -5.89
N THR A 76 -5.06 -15.38 -6.67
CA THR A 76 -5.02 -15.02 -8.09
C THR A 76 -5.58 -13.62 -8.36
N VAL A 77 -6.41 -13.09 -7.46
CA VAL A 77 -6.92 -11.72 -7.57
C VAL A 77 -5.80 -10.69 -7.33
N PRO A 78 -5.89 -9.50 -7.95
CA PRO A 78 -4.93 -8.43 -7.70
C PRO A 78 -4.95 -8.00 -6.24
N VAL A 79 -3.76 -7.94 -5.61
CA VAL A 79 -3.57 -7.48 -4.23
C VAL A 79 -2.51 -6.38 -4.24
N ALA A 80 -2.80 -5.21 -3.68
CA ALA A 80 -1.81 -4.18 -3.42
C ALA A 80 -1.48 -4.11 -1.92
N LEU A 81 -0.19 -4.04 -1.60
CA LEU A 81 0.29 -3.79 -0.25
C LEU A 81 0.64 -2.31 -0.13
N HIS A 82 -0.10 -1.59 0.70
CA HIS A 82 -0.13 -0.13 0.76
C HIS A 82 0.29 0.42 2.12
N LEU A 83 1.20 1.39 2.13
CA LEU A 83 1.47 2.23 3.30
C LEU A 83 0.45 3.35 3.35
N ASP A 84 -0.29 3.44 4.46
CA ASP A 84 -1.31 4.46 4.69
C ASP A 84 -0.79 5.55 5.62
N HIS A 85 -0.87 6.82 5.17
CA HIS A 85 -0.37 8.00 5.90
C HIS A 85 1.07 7.87 6.40
N GLY A 86 1.99 7.54 5.49
CA GLY A 86 3.41 7.37 5.82
C GLY A 86 4.16 8.68 5.98
N THR A 87 5.12 8.69 6.90
CA THR A 87 6.16 9.72 6.96
C THR A 87 7.12 9.57 5.78
N TYR A 88 7.99 10.55 5.57
CA TYR A 88 9.03 10.49 4.55
C TYR A 88 9.95 9.27 4.72
N GLU A 89 10.41 9.00 5.94
CA GLU A 89 11.26 7.84 6.23
C GLU A 89 10.49 6.51 6.14
N GLY A 90 9.24 6.50 6.61
CA GLY A 90 8.36 5.33 6.50
C GLY A 90 8.09 4.96 5.04
N ALA A 91 7.85 5.94 4.19
CA ALA A 91 7.66 5.74 2.75
C ALA A 91 8.88 5.10 2.09
N LYS A 92 10.09 5.60 2.37
CA LYS A 92 11.36 5.02 1.89
C LYS A 92 11.51 3.56 2.35
N ALA A 93 11.32 3.32 3.63
CA ALA A 93 11.43 1.98 4.20
C ALA A 93 10.42 0.98 3.59
N CYS A 94 9.20 1.42 3.30
CA CYS A 94 8.20 0.59 2.64
C CYS A 94 8.56 0.27 1.19
N ILE A 95 9.04 1.25 0.43
CA ILE A 95 9.51 1.04 -0.95
C ILE A 95 10.64 0.00 -0.97
N GLU A 96 11.61 0.12 -0.07
CA GLU A 96 12.71 -0.84 0.06
C GLU A 96 12.25 -2.23 0.50
N ALA A 97 11.24 -2.30 1.38
CA ALA A 97 10.66 -3.57 1.82
C ALA A 97 9.86 -4.26 0.71
N GLY A 98 9.51 -3.54 -0.35
CA GLY A 98 8.78 -4.05 -1.51
C GLY A 98 7.26 -3.92 -1.38
N PHE A 99 6.78 -2.87 -0.73
CA PHE A 99 5.40 -2.44 -0.85
C PHE A 99 5.12 -2.04 -2.29
N THR A 100 3.88 -2.26 -2.72
CA THR A 100 3.47 -2.00 -4.11
C THR A 100 2.71 -0.70 -4.28
N SER A 101 2.38 -0.05 -3.16
CA SER A 101 1.71 1.25 -3.12
C SER A 101 2.07 1.96 -1.81
N ILE A 102 2.24 3.26 -1.86
CA ILE A 102 2.47 4.08 -0.66
C ILE A 102 1.67 5.38 -0.75
N MET A 103 1.28 5.92 0.41
CA MET A 103 0.82 7.28 0.56
C MET A 103 1.79 8.05 1.45
N PHE A 104 2.40 9.08 0.90
CA PHE A 104 3.21 10.04 1.67
C PHE A 104 2.32 11.17 2.15
N ASP A 105 2.27 11.36 3.46
CA ASP A 105 1.56 12.49 4.08
C ASP A 105 2.54 13.60 4.47
N GLY A 106 2.77 14.52 3.55
CA GLY A 106 3.59 15.71 3.75
C GLY A 106 2.79 16.95 4.16
N SER A 107 1.53 16.82 4.54
CA SER A 107 0.62 17.93 4.81
C SER A 107 1.07 18.86 5.95
N HIS A 108 1.93 18.39 6.83
CA HIS A 108 2.49 19.17 7.95
C HIS A 108 3.77 19.94 7.59
N TYR A 109 4.35 19.71 6.41
CA TYR A 109 5.50 20.48 5.92
C TYR A 109 5.07 21.77 5.23
N PRO A 110 5.92 22.81 5.19
CA PRO A 110 5.77 23.90 4.25
C PRO A 110 5.65 23.37 2.81
N ILE A 111 4.88 24.03 1.97
CA ILE A 111 4.57 23.53 0.61
C ILE A 111 5.80 23.20 -0.23
N GLU A 112 6.84 24.02 -0.15
CA GLU A 112 8.09 23.82 -0.90
C GLU A 112 8.82 22.55 -0.46
N GLU A 113 8.87 22.31 0.84
CA GLU A 113 9.46 21.09 1.41
C GLU A 113 8.65 19.85 1.06
N ASN A 114 7.31 19.94 1.15
CA ASN A 114 6.41 18.86 0.74
C ASN A 114 6.64 18.49 -0.74
N ILE A 115 6.71 19.47 -1.63
CA ILE A 115 6.98 19.25 -3.06
C ILE A 115 8.33 18.55 -3.27
N ALA A 116 9.38 19.01 -2.60
CA ALA A 116 10.72 18.43 -2.75
C ALA A 116 10.78 16.97 -2.29
N LYS A 117 10.22 16.68 -1.12
CA LYS A 117 10.15 15.32 -0.56
C LYS A 117 9.27 14.39 -1.41
N THR A 118 8.13 14.89 -1.87
CA THR A 118 7.24 14.14 -2.77
C THR A 118 7.94 13.75 -4.06
N ARG A 119 8.66 14.69 -4.68
CA ARG A 119 9.40 14.43 -5.93
C ARG A 119 10.43 13.32 -5.76
N GLU A 120 11.23 13.38 -4.71
CA GLU A 120 12.22 12.33 -4.42
C GLU A 120 11.57 10.97 -4.23
N LEU A 121 10.47 10.91 -3.46
CA LEU A 121 9.75 9.66 -3.23
C LEU A 121 9.09 9.11 -4.50
N VAL A 122 8.59 9.97 -5.38
CA VAL A 122 8.02 9.57 -6.68
C VAL A 122 9.08 8.86 -7.53
N GLU A 123 10.26 9.45 -7.65
CA GLU A 123 11.37 8.85 -8.41
C GLU A 123 11.73 7.48 -7.84
N LEU A 124 11.93 7.41 -6.52
CA LEU A 124 12.26 6.16 -5.84
C LEU A 124 11.17 5.09 -5.97
N ALA A 125 9.90 5.48 -5.82
CA ALA A 125 8.77 4.56 -5.93
C ALA A 125 8.63 4.02 -7.36
N HIS A 126 8.72 4.89 -8.37
CA HIS A 126 8.57 4.49 -9.76
C HIS A 126 9.70 3.55 -10.21
N ASP A 127 10.93 3.77 -9.78
CA ASP A 127 12.07 2.88 -10.05
C ASP A 127 11.84 1.46 -9.52
N LYS A 128 11.07 1.33 -8.46
CA LYS A 128 10.72 0.05 -7.82
C LYS A 128 9.36 -0.51 -8.26
N GLY A 129 8.66 0.17 -9.18
CA GLY A 129 7.32 -0.24 -9.62
C GLY A 129 6.24 -0.06 -8.55
N CYS A 130 6.45 0.85 -7.59
CA CYS A 130 5.52 1.18 -6.52
C CYS A 130 4.70 2.41 -6.91
N LEU A 131 3.39 2.39 -6.65
CA LEU A 131 2.52 3.55 -6.83
C LEU A 131 2.64 4.48 -5.63
N LEU A 132 2.74 5.78 -5.88
CA LEU A 132 2.75 6.80 -4.82
C LEU A 132 1.48 7.64 -4.86
N TYR A 133 0.90 7.82 -3.69
CA TYR A 133 -0.19 8.76 -3.41
C TYR A 133 0.28 9.90 -2.50
N THR A 134 -0.33 11.06 -2.67
CA THR A 134 -0.28 12.15 -1.70
C THR A 134 -1.68 12.39 -1.11
N SER A 135 -1.78 13.20 -0.05
CA SER A 135 -3.08 13.58 0.48
C SER A 135 -3.90 14.33 -0.59
N PRO A 136 -5.15 13.90 -0.87
CA PRO A 136 -5.98 14.53 -1.91
C PRO A 136 -6.56 15.90 -1.50
N SER A 137 -6.48 16.22 -0.22
CA SER A 137 -7.01 17.47 0.32
C SER A 137 -5.93 18.25 1.05
N PRO A 138 -5.74 19.55 0.77
CA PRO A 138 -4.99 20.39 1.69
C PRO A 138 -5.71 20.36 3.05
N ARG A 139 -4.96 20.15 4.10
CA ARG A 139 -5.48 20.35 5.45
C ARG A 139 -5.44 21.83 5.73
N ASP A 140 -6.58 22.36 6.09
CA ASP A 140 -6.72 23.74 6.56
C ASP A 140 -5.99 23.93 7.89
#